data_c72567a980c80c8680e23d5b64afda3f
#
_entry.id   c72567a980c80c8680e23d5b64afda3f
#
_cell.length_a   1.000
_cell.length_b   1.000
_cell.length_c   1.000
_cell.angle_alpha   90.00
_cell.angle_beta   90.00
_cell.angle_gamma   90.00
#
_symmetry.space_group_name_H-M   'P 1'
#
loop_
_entity.id
_entity.type
_entity.pdbx_description
1 polymer ?
#
loop_
_entity_poly.entity_id
_entity_poly.type
_entity_poly.pdbx_seq_one_letter_code
_entity_poly.pdbx_strand_id
1 'polypeptide(L)'
;MINLDNSLKIDKFSWAVFGLLWILFPIKLLFANFGDLQYDWITRHMTQAFGLLCIFSAVPSHMSLKYNDCDERKKLVIKSKLIFEIILLILMVTANDTILPSHLRFGMLGLSLCIIINLITLFYKE
;
A
#
# COMPACT_ATOMS: atom_id res chain seq x y z
N MET A 1 -9.53 -2.29 19.77
CA MET A 1 -8.25 -3.04 19.73
C MET A 1 -8.04 -3.61 18.35
N ILE A 2 -6.87 -3.43 17.75
CA ILE A 2 -6.57 -3.94 16.40
C ILE A 2 -6.06 -5.37 16.57
N ASN A 3 -6.89 -6.35 16.26
CA ASN A 3 -6.49 -7.75 16.23
C ASN A 3 -6.00 -8.16 14.83
N LEU A 4 -5.44 -9.37 14.71
CA LEU A 4 -4.90 -9.88 13.44
C LEU A 4 -5.91 -9.84 12.30
N ASP A 5 -7.15 -10.23 12.57
CA ASP A 5 -8.21 -10.25 11.54
C ASP A 5 -8.60 -8.84 11.09
N ASN A 6 -8.68 -7.89 12.01
CA ASN A 6 -8.98 -6.51 11.68
C ASN A 6 -7.85 -5.86 10.89
N SER A 7 -6.58 -6.14 11.25
CA SER A 7 -5.43 -5.67 10.49
C SER A 7 -5.46 -6.20 9.05
N LEU A 8 -5.70 -7.51 8.86
CA LEU A 8 -5.80 -8.12 7.52
C LEU A 8 -7.00 -7.58 6.72
N LYS A 9 -8.13 -7.27 7.38
CA LYS A 9 -9.28 -6.64 6.71
C LYS A 9 -8.94 -5.23 6.25
N ILE A 10 -8.29 -4.43 7.09
CA ILE A 10 -7.85 -3.07 6.74
C ILE A 10 -6.85 -3.13 5.59
N ASP A 11 -5.84 -3.99 5.69
CA ASP A 11 -4.84 -4.19 4.64
C ASP A 11 -5.47 -4.56 3.31
N LYS A 12 -6.29 -5.60 3.29
CA LYS A 12 -6.99 -6.05 2.09
C LYS A 12 -7.79 -4.93 1.44
N PHE A 13 -8.58 -4.21 2.23
CA PHE A 13 -9.44 -3.16 1.72
C PHE A 13 -8.61 -1.97 1.21
N SER A 14 -7.63 -1.54 1.98
CA SER A 14 -6.77 -0.41 1.63
C SER A 14 -6.03 -0.64 0.31
N TRP A 15 -5.40 -1.80 0.15
CA TRP A 15 -4.67 -2.13 -1.08
C TRP A 15 -5.56 -2.34 -2.29
N ALA A 16 -6.75 -2.93 -2.11
CA ALA A 16 -7.72 -3.08 -3.19
C ALA A 16 -8.25 -1.72 -3.67
N VAL A 17 -8.65 -0.85 -2.75
CA VAL A 17 -9.14 0.50 -3.09
C VAL A 17 -8.03 1.34 -3.69
N PHE A 18 -6.84 1.33 -3.08
CA PHE A 18 -5.69 2.08 -3.57
C PHE A 18 -5.32 1.65 -4.99
N GLY A 19 -5.25 0.35 -5.25
CA GLY A 19 -4.95 -0.17 -6.58
C GLY A 19 -6.03 0.20 -7.61
N LEU A 20 -7.31 0.15 -7.22
CA LEU A 20 -8.40 0.55 -8.10
C LEU A 20 -8.32 2.05 -8.46
N LEU A 21 -7.99 2.90 -7.51
CA LEU A 21 -7.79 4.34 -7.76
C LEU A 21 -6.66 4.59 -8.76
N TRP A 22 -5.53 3.86 -8.66
CA TRP A 22 -4.42 3.97 -9.61
C TRP A 22 -4.77 3.49 -11.01
N ILE A 23 -5.69 2.53 -11.14
CA ILE A 23 -6.18 2.07 -12.45
C ILE A 23 -7.12 3.11 -13.08
N LEU A 24 -8.06 3.63 -12.29
CA LEU A 24 -9.11 4.52 -12.78
C LEU A 24 -8.64 5.96 -12.99
N PHE A 25 -7.75 6.44 -12.12
CA PHE A 25 -7.32 7.84 -12.10
C PHE A 25 -5.78 7.99 -12.12
N PRO A 26 -5.04 7.31 -13.01
CA PRO A 26 -3.58 7.25 -12.97
C PRO A 26 -2.94 8.65 -13.05
N ILE A 27 -3.39 9.49 -13.97
CA ILE A 27 -2.81 10.83 -14.15
C ILE A 27 -3.11 11.75 -12.97
N LYS A 28 -4.33 11.71 -12.43
CA LYS A 28 -4.68 12.53 -11.25
C LYS A 28 -3.87 12.15 -10.02
N LEU A 29 -3.63 10.85 -9.82
CA LEU A 29 -2.83 10.38 -8.71
C LEU A 29 -1.34 10.65 -8.89
N LEU A 30 -0.82 10.54 -10.11
CA LEU A 30 0.55 10.96 -10.41
C LEU A 30 0.73 12.44 -10.11
N PHE A 31 -0.17 13.29 -10.57
CA PHE A 31 -0.16 14.72 -10.28
C PHE A 31 -0.21 15.00 -8.77
N ALA A 32 -1.10 14.33 -8.05
CA ALA A 32 -1.26 14.51 -6.60
C ALA A 32 -0.04 14.06 -5.79
N ASN A 33 0.70 13.05 -6.26
CA ASN A 33 1.86 12.48 -5.56
C ASN A 33 3.21 13.04 -6.04
N PHE A 34 3.33 13.40 -7.30
CA PHE A 34 4.59 13.78 -7.92
C PHE A 34 4.59 15.18 -8.56
N GLY A 35 3.45 15.89 -8.54
CA GLY A 35 3.34 17.24 -9.02
C GLY A 35 3.13 17.36 -10.53
N ASP A 36 3.34 18.58 -11.04
CA ASP A 36 3.06 18.93 -12.43
C ASP A 36 4.22 18.50 -13.36
N LEU A 37 4.24 17.22 -13.68
CA LEU A 37 5.15 16.62 -14.66
C LEU A 37 4.36 16.26 -15.92
N GLN A 38 5.05 16.24 -17.06
CA GLN A 38 4.46 15.72 -18.29
C GLN A 38 4.41 14.19 -18.22
N TYR A 39 3.21 13.64 -18.24
CA TYR A 39 2.98 12.21 -18.22
C TYR A 39 2.57 11.70 -19.60
N ASP A 40 3.41 10.87 -20.18
CA ASP A 40 3.12 10.21 -21.45
C ASP A 40 2.23 8.97 -21.28
N TRP A 41 1.86 8.34 -22.41
CA TRP A 41 1.04 7.13 -22.39
C TRP A 41 1.74 5.94 -21.73
N ILE A 42 3.07 5.85 -21.82
CA ILE A 42 3.86 4.78 -21.16
C ILE A 42 3.73 4.92 -19.65
N THR A 43 3.97 6.12 -19.13
CA THR A 43 3.83 6.42 -17.70
C THR A 43 2.42 6.09 -17.19
N ARG A 44 1.39 6.42 -17.98
CA ARG A 44 0.01 6.06 -17.65
C ARG A 44 -0.19 4.55 -17.52
N HIS A 45 0.30 3.77 -18.49
CA HIS A 45 0.14 2.32 -18.47
C HIS A 45 0.96 1.66 -17.36
N MET A 46 2.18 2.13 -17.12
CA MET A 46 3.00 1.67 -15.99
C MET A 46 2.32 1.93 -14.65
N THR A 47 1.68 3.08 -14.52
CA THR A 47 0.92 3.45 -13.32
C THR A 47 -0.31 2.55 -13.13
N GLN A 48 -1.02 2.22 -14.20
CA GLN A 48 -2.12 1.27 -14.15
C GLN A 48 -1.65 -0.15 -13.80
N ALA A 49 -0.51 -0.59 -14.34
CA ALA A 49 0.12 -1.86 -13.96
C ALA A 49 0.49 -1.88 -12.46
N PHE A 50 1.02 -0.77 -11.93
CA PHE A 50 1.24 -0.62 -10.50
C PHE A 50 -0.05 -0.76 -9.69
N GLY A 51 -1.15 -0.17 -10.16
CA GLY A 51 -2.46 -0.34 -9.54
C GLY A 51 -2.92 -1.81 -9.49
N LEU A 52 -2.68 -2.58 -10.56
CA LEU A 52 -2.94 -4.03 -10.57
C LEU A 52 -2.09 -4.77 -9.53
N LEU A 53 -0.80 -4.45 -9.42
CA LEU A 53 0.07 -5.04 -8.39
C LEU A 53 -0.43 -4.74 -6.98
N CYS A 54 -0.95 -3.53 -6.74
CA CYS A 54 -1.57 -3.18 -5.46
C CYS A 54 -2.81 -4.04 -5.16
N ILE A 55 -3.68 -4.28 -6.15
CA ILE A 55 -4.82 -5.19 -5.99
C ILE A 55 -4.35 -6.62 -5.70
N PHE A 56 -3.38 -7.12 -6.44
CA PHE A 56 -2.81 -8.44 -6.19
C PHE A 56 -2.19 -8.55 -4.79
N SER A 57 -1.62 -7.48 -4.28
CA SER A 57 -1.06 -7.47 -2.93
C SER A 57 -2.12 -7.63 -1.83
N ALA A 58 -3.39 -7.36 -2.12
CA ALA A 58 -4.50 -7.62 -1.20
C ALA A 58 -4.88 -9.11 -1.10
N VAL A 59 -4.49 -9.92 -2.08
CA VAL A 59 -4.88 -11.35 -2.18
C VAL A 59 -4.39 -12.17 -0.99
N PRO A 60 -3.14 -12.11 -0.53
CA PRO A 60 -2.70 -12.88 0.62
C PRO A 60 -3.54 -12.62 1.88
N SER A 61 -3.85 -11.36 2.16
CA SER A 61 -4.70 -10.98 3.30
C SER A 61 -6.13 -11.50 3.14
N HIS A 62 -6.69 -11.44 1.93
CA HIS A 62 -7.99 -12.02 1.63
C HIS A 62 -8.02 -13.54 1.83
N MET A 63 -7.02 -14.25 1.32
CA MET A 63 -6.95 -15.71 1.41
C MET A 63 -6.77 -16.16 2.87
N SER A 64 -5.91 -15.49 3.61
CA SER A 64 -5.69 -15.79 5.03
C SER A 64 -6.95 -15.63 5.87
N LEU A 65 -7.77 -14.62 5.56
CA LEU A 65 -9.08 -14.44 6.20
C LEU A 65 -10.11 -15.49 5.74
N LYS A 66 -10.16 -15.75 4.43
CA LYS A 66 -11.14 -16.68 3.83
C LYS A 66 -10.98 -18.10 4.36
N TYR A 67 -9.74 -18.55 4.49
CA TYR A 67 -9.43 -19.90 4.97
C TYR A 67 -9.25 -19.98 6.49
N ASN A 68 -9.49 -18.88 7.20
CA ASN A 68 -9.34 -18.78 8.64
C ASN A 68 -8.01 -19.36 9.15
N ASP A 69 -6.93 -18.89 8.54
CA ASP A 69 -5.58 -19.34 8.88
C ASP A 69 -5.27 -19.19 10.37
N CYS A 70 -4.36 -20.02 10.87
CA CYS A 70 -3.85 -19.86 12.23
C CYS A 70 -3.10 -18.53 12.41
N ASP A 71 -3.00 -18.08 13.65
CA ASP A 71 -2.38 -16.78 13.98
C ASP A 71 -0.95 -16.63 13.48
N GLU A 72 -0.19 -17.72 13.46
CA GLU A 72 1.18 -17.70 12.95
C GLU A 72 1.24 -17.37 11.45
N ARG A 73 0.35 -17.96 10.65
CA ARG A 73 0.24 -17.64 9.21
C ARG A 73 -0.26 -16.23 8.99
N LYS A 74 -1.25 -15.77 9.75
CA LYS A 74 -1.73 -14.38 9.72
C LYS A 74 -0.60 -13.39 10.03
N LYS A 75 0.19 -13.66 11.07
CA LYS A 75 1.38 -12.86 11.41
C LYS A 75 2.43 -12.87 10.28
N LEU A 76 2.62 -14.01 9.62
CA LEU A 76 3.56 -14.10 8.48
C LEU A 76 3.11 -13.23 7.31
N VAL A 77 1.81 -13.24 6.99
CA VAL A 77 1.24 -12.36 5.95
C VAL A 77 1.47 -10.90 6.30
N ILE A 78 1.17 -10.49 7.55
CA ILE A 78 1.37 -9.10 8.00
C ILE A 78 2.85 -8.71 7.95
N LYS A 79 3.76 -9.59 8.37
CA LYS A 79 5.23 -9.33 8.28
C LYS A 79 5.70 -9.13 6.85
N SER A 80 5.24 -9.99 5.92
CA SER A 80 5.60 -9.86 4.49
C SER A 80 5.10 -8.54 3.91
N LYS A 81 3.90 -8.15 4.27
CA LYS A 81 3.30 -6.87 3.85
C LYS A 81 4.07 -5.69 4.42
N LEU A 82 4.42 -5.74 5.70
CA LEU A 82 5.20 -4.69 6.35
C LEU A 82 6.55 -4.46 5.66
N ILE A 83 7.25 -5.53 5.29
CA ILE A 83 8.52 -5.44 4.54
C ILE A 83 8.29 -4.76 3.19
N PHE A 84 7.26 -5.19 2.46
CA PHE A 84 6.89 -4.60 1.17
C PHE A 84 6.55 -3.11 1.30
N GLU A 85 5.74 -2.75 2.28
CA GLU A 85 5.33 -1.37 2.54
C GLU A 85 6.51 -0.47 2.92
N ILE A 86 7.44 -0.96 3.73
CA ILE A 86 8.68 -0.22 4.08
C ILE A 86 9.55 0.00 2.84
N ILE A 87 9.76 -1.04 2.02
CA ILE A 87 10.54 -0.91 0.78
C ILE A 87 9.87 0.11 -0.14
N LEU A 88 8.56 0.03 -0.31
CA LEU A 88 7.80 0.96 -1.15
C LEU A 88 7.91 2.40 -0.63
N LEU A 89 7.83 2.60 0.69
CA LEU A 89 8.01 3.93 1.29
C LEU A 89 9.41 4.48 1.04
N ILE A 90 10.46 3.66 1.18
CA ILE A 90 11.83 4.05 0.88
C ILE A 90 11.97 4.46 -0.59
N LEU A 91 11.41 3.66 -1.51
CA LEU A 91 11.44 3.98 -2.94
C LEU A 91 10.70 5.29 -3.24
N MET A 92 9.57 5.54 -2.60
CA MET A 92 8.84 6.80 -2.77
C MET A 92 9.62 7.99 -2.24
N VAL A 93 10.27 7.87 -1.08
CA VAL A 93 11.10 8.94 -0.51
C VAL A 93 12.30 9.22 -1.40
N THR A 94 13.01 8.20 -1.87
CA THR A 94 14.20 8.37 -2.72
C THR A 94 13.85 8.91 -4.11
N ALA A 95 12.73 8.49 -4.69
CA ALA A 95 12.25 9.02 -5.97
C ALA A 95 11.90 10.51 -5.90
N ASN A 96 11.61 11.02 -4.71
CA ASN A 96 11.21 12.41 -4.48
C ASN A 96 12.35 13.38 -4.17
N ASP A 97 13.59 12.94 -4.11
CA ASP A 97 14.75 13.83 -3.96
C ASP A 97 14.87 14.87 -5.10
N THR A 98 14.26 14.58 -6.24
CA THR A 98 14.23 15.46 -7.42
C THR A 98 12.94 16.28 -7.54
N ILE A 99 11.95 16.06 -6.70
CA ILE A 99 10.61 16.67 -6.78
C ILE A 99 10.31 17.39 -5.46
N LEU A 100 9.82 18.61 -5.56
CA LEU A 100 9.51 19.47 -4.42
C LEU A 100 8.68 18.75 -3.33
N PRO A 101 9.08 18.84 -2.06
CA PRO A 101 8.46 18.11 -0.95
C PRO A 101 6.94 18.34 -0.77
N SER A 102 6.41 19.39 -1.39
CA SER A 102 5.00 19.77 -1.29
C SER A 102 4.01 18.78 -1.94
N HIS A 103 4.48 17.89 -2.80
CA HIS A 103 3.63 17.01 -3.61
C HIS A 103 3.53 15.57 -3.09
N LEU A 104 4.15 15.27 -1.98
CA LEU A 104 4.41 13.95 -1.42
C LEU A 104 3.27 13.23 -0.68
N ARG A 105 1.99 13.56 -0.84
CA ARG A 105 1.28 13.50 0.43
C ARG A 105 0.29 12.38 0.63
N PHE A 106 -0.50 12.01 -0.35
CA PHE A 106 -1.56 11.03 -0.11
C PHE A 106 -1.06 9.59 -0.06
N GLY A 107 -0.21 9.20 -1.00
CA GLY A 107 0.33 7.84 -1.05
C GLY A 107 1.22 7.53 0.16
N MET A 108 2.10 8.46 0.53
CA MET A 108 3.00 8.27 1.67
C MET A 108 2.26 8.28 3.01
N LEU A 109 1.25 9.14 3.18
CA LEU A 109 0.43 9.15 4.39
C LEU A 109 -0.34 7.84 4.54
N GLY A 110 -1.00 7.38 3.47
CA GLY A 110 -1.72 6.11 3.47
C GLY A 110 -0.79 4.92 3.77
N LEU A 111 0.38 4.88 3.13
CA LEU A 111 1.37 3.84 3.34
C LEU A 111 1.93 3.86 4.76
N SER A 112 2.24 5.04 5.30
CA SER A 112 2.70 5.19 6.69
C SER A 112 1.66 4.72 7.70
N LEU A 113 0.38 4.99 7.47
CA LEU A 113 -0.71 4.49 8.30
C LEU A 113 -0.81 2.96 8.25
N CYS A 114 -0.69 2.34 7.08
CA CYS A 114 -0.65 0.88 6.95
C CYS A 114 0.53 0.28 7.73
N ILE A 115 1.72 0.86 7.60
CA ILE A 115 2.92 0.44 8.35
C ILE A 115 2.68 0.53 9.86
N ILE A 116 2.14 1.64 10.34
CA ILE A 116 1.85 1.83 11.78
C ILE A 116 0.85 0.78 12.27
N ILE A 117 -0.23 0.55 11.53
CA ILE A 117 -1.25 -0.46 11.90
C ILE A 117 -0.64 -1.85 11.97
N ASN A 118 0.18 -2.21 10.97
CA ASN A 118 0.84 -3.51 10.92
C ASN A 118 1.86 -3.67 12.06
N LEU A 119 2.63 -2.64 12.40
CA LEU A 119 3.55 -2.63 13.53
C LEU A 119 2.80 -2.80 14.86
N ILE A 120 1.76 -2.02 15.10
CA ILE A 120 0.95 -2.15 16.32
C ILE A 120 0.40 -3.57 16.43
N THR A 121 -0.12 -4.14 15.36
CA THR A 121 -0.69 -5.50 15.36
C THR A 121 0.34 -6.58 15.67
N LEU A 122 1.60 -6.41 15.23
CA LEU A 122 2.65 -7.41 15.45
C LEU A 122 3.29 -7.32 16.83
N PHE A 123 3.42 -6.11 17.38
CA PHE A 123 4.20 -5.87 18.60
C PHE A 123 3.34 -5.55 19.83
N TYR A 124 2.07 -5.22 19.65
CA TYR A 124 1.18 -5.03 20.77
C TYR A 124 0.78 -6.41 21.33
N LYS A 125 1.46 -6.82 22.38
CA LYS A 125 1.04 -7.98 23.19
C LYS A 125 -0.17 -7.56 24.02
N GLU A 126 -1.24 -8.30 23.87
CA GLU A 126 -2.35 -8.27 24.81
C GLU A 126 -1.90 -8.66 26.22
#